data_299a178784bbb2d52ebb1da76ec11506
#
_entry.id   299a178784bbb2d52ebb1da76ec11506
#
_cell.length_a   1.000
_cell.length_b   1.000
_cell.length_c   1.000
_cell.angle_alpha   90.00
_cell.angle_beta   90.00
_cell.angle_gamma   90.00
#
_symmetry.space_group_name_H-M   'P 1'
#
loop_
_entity.id
_entity.type
_entity.pdbx_description
1 polymer ?
#
loop_
_entity_poly.entity_id
_entity_poly.type
_entity_poly.pdbx_seq_one_letter_code
_entity_poly.pdbx_strand_id
1 'polypeptide(L)'
;FNEQVFRSVPFREFAFPFTFAPKNKKEMLNVEKIIKLFKFHMLPEFSNKTKSAFLSPSEFQITYYYRGKTNDYIPQISRCVMTGMDVDYATEGTFHTFREDDRGAAPITTTMTCTFAETEIMTKETIAKGY
;
A
#
# COMPACT_ATOMS: atom_id res chain seq x y z
N PHE A 1 21.37 38.43 3.67
CA PHE A 1 21.56 37.02 4.04
C PHE A 1 20.22 36.38 4.36
N ASN A 2 19.84 35.42 3.55
CA ASN A 2 18.62 34.67 3.80
C ASN A 2 18.93 33.49 4.69
N GLU A 3 18.52 33.58 5.92
CA GLU A 3 18.53 32.46 6.82
C GLU A 3 17.32 31.56 6.53
N GLN A 4 17.58 30.39 6.00
CA GLN A 4 16.53 29.40 5.89
C GLN A 4 16.43 28.64 7.19
N VAL A 5 15.35 28.91 7.91
CA VAL A 5 15.05 28.15 9.13
C VAL A 5 14.47 26.81 8.71
N PHE A 6 15.17 25.75 9.06
CA PHE A 6 14.70 24.41 8.82
C PHE A 6 13.56 24.09 9.77
N ARG A 7 12.35 23.87 9.24
CA ARG A 7 11.14 23.69 10.05
C ARG A 7 10.76 22.22 10.29
N SER A 8 10.94 21.37 9.28
CA SER A 8 10.55 19.97 9.40
C SER A 8 11.14 19.14 8.28
N VAL A 9 11.20 17.83 8.52
CA VAL A 9 11.45 16.83 7.50
C VAL A 9 10.13 16.18 7.16
N PRO A 10 9.71 16.16 5.89
CA PRO A 10 8.50 15.44 5.52
C PRO A 10 8.72 13.93 5.70
N PHE A 11 7.64 13.21 5.96
CA PHE A 11 7.68 11.75 5.96
C PHE A 11 7.92 11.24 4.55
N ARG A 12 8.72 10.18 4.43
CA ARG A 12 8.93 9.56 3.12
C ARG A 12 7.68 8.81 2.70
N GLU A 13 7.42 8.86 1.39
CA GLU A 13 6.31 8.13 0.79
C GLU A 13 6.82 7.17 -0.26
N PHE A 14 6.16 6.02 -0.38
CA PHE A 14 6.51 4.97 -1.33
C PHE A 14 5.24 4.46 -2.00
N ALA A 15 5.28 4.34 -3.32
CA ALA A 15 4.17 3.80 -4.08
C ALA A 15 4.59 2.46 -4.71
N PHE A 16 3.77 1.44 -4.53
CA PHE A 16 4.02 0.10 -5.06
C PHE A 16 2.87 -0.33 -5.94
N PRO A 17 3.09 -0.53 -7.23
CA PRO A 17 2.09 -1.10 -8.12
C PRO A 17 2.16 -2.64 -8.09
N PHE A 18 1.00 -3.27 -8.04
CA PHE A 18 0.87 -4.72 -8.14
C PHE A 18 -0.11 -5.04 -9.24
N THR A 19 0.34 -5.79 -10.25
CA THR A 19 -0.52 -6.22 -11.34
C THR A 19 -0.91 -7.67 -11.13
N PHE A 20 -2.21 -7.93 -11.09
CA PHE A 20 -2.77 -9.26 -10.94
C PHE A 20 -3.35 -9.72 -12.28
N ALA A 21 -2.95 -10.91 -12.71
CA ALA A 21 -3.47 -11.54 -13.92
C ALA A 21 -3.95 -12.95 -13.57
N PRO A 22 -5.09 -13.08 -12.88
CA PRO A 22 -5.60 -14.38 -12.47
C PRO A 22 -5.92 -15.24 -13.68
N LYS A 23 -5.62 -16.53 -13.61
CA LYS A 23 -5.84 -17.49 -14.69
C LYS A 23 -7.28 -17.97 -14.76
N ASN A 24 -7.99 -17.88 -13.67
CA ASN A 24 -9.36 -18.37 -13.55
C ASN A 24 -10.11 -17.58 -12.50
N LYS A 25 -11.39 -17.89 -12.34
CA LYS A 25 -12.27 -17.19 -11.42
C LYS A 25 -11.87 -17.37 -9.96
N LYS A 26 -11.34 -18.53 -9.59
CA LYS A 26 -10.87 -18.80 -8.22
C LYS A 26 -9.72 -17.86 -7.86
N GLU A 27 -8.77 -17.68 -8.77
CA GLU A 27 -7.66 -16.73 -8.57
C GLU A 27 -8.17 -15.29 -8.51
N MET A 28 -9.18 -14.96 -9.32
CA MET A 28 -9.80 -13.63 -9.28
C MET A 28 -10.45 -13.36 -7.93
N LEU A 29 -11.08 -14.34 -7.31
CA LEU A 29 -11.63 -14.19 -5.96
C LEU A 29 -10.52 -13.92 -4.94
N ASN A 30 -9.34 -14.51 -5.12
CA ASN A 30 -8.20 -14.22 -4.28
C ASN A 30 -7.70 -12.79 -4.46
N VAL A 31 -7.68 -12.29 -5.70
CA VAL A 31 -7.33 -10.89 -5.99
C VAL A 31 -8.30 -9.95 -5.28
N GLU A 32 -9.59 -10.23 -5.36
CA GLU A 32 -10.63 -9.46 -4.67
C GLU A 32 -10.40 -9.42 -3.16
N LYS A 33 -10.05 -10.55 -2.56
CA LYS A 33 -9.74 -10.65 -1.13
C LYS A 33 -8.50 -9.83 -0.76
N ILE A 34 -7.47 -9.85 -1.59
CA ILE A 34 -6.25 -9.08 -1.35
C ILE A 34 -6.56 -7.59 -1.36
N ILE A 35 -7.28 -7.11 -2.36
CA ILE A 35 -7.66 -5.70 -2.47
C ILE A 35 -8.49 -5.28 -1.26
N LYS A 36 -9.46 -6.10 -0.88
CA LYS A 36 -10.31 -5.81 0.27
C LYS A 36 -9.51 -5.77 1.57
N LEU A 37 -8.55 -6.66 1.74
CA LEU A 37 -7.68 -6.71 2.91
C LEU A 37 -6.87 -5.42 3.06
N PHE A 38 -6.27 -4.95 1.96
CA PHE A 38 -5.53 -3.70 1.98
C PHE A 38 -6.43 -2.48 2.25
N LYS A 39 -7.60 -2.43 1.62
CA LYS A 39 -8.58 -1.37 1.90
C LYS A 39 -8.99 -1.34 3.36
N PHE A 40 -9.23 -2.50 3.94
CA PHE A 40 -9.62 -2.63 5.34
C PHE A 40 -8.57 -2.06 6.27
N HIS A 41 -7.31 -2.42 6.05
CA HIS A 41 -6.21 -1.98 6.93
C HIS A 41 -5.74 -0.56 6.65
N MET A 42 -6.14 0.04 5.55
CA MET A 42 -5.85 1.44 5.25
C MET A 42 -6.72 2.39 6.07
N LEU A 43 -7.93 1.98 6.41
CA LEU A 43 -8.92 2.84 7.03
C LEU A 43 -8.86 2.77 8.56
N PRO A 44 -9.20 3.87 9.25
CA PRO A 44 -9.29 3.87 10.70
C PRO A 44 -10.55 3.17 11.18
N GLU A 45 -10.55 2.73 12.42
CA GLU A 45 -11.74 2.19 13.08
C GLU A 45 -12.39 3.25 13.95
N PHE A 46 -13.69 3.12 14.17
CA PHE A 46 -14.35 3.89 15.23
C PHE A 46 -13.99 3.31 16.60
N SER A 47 -13.79 4.19 17.58
CA SER A 47 -13.65 3.77 18.96
C SER A 47 -14.96 3.18 19.48
N ASN A 48 -14.88 2.02 20.14
CA ASN A 48 -16.04 1.41 20.77
C ASN A 48 -16.59 2.23 21.93
N LYS A 49 -15.79 3.11 22.52
CA LYS A 49 -16.17 3.93 23.67
C LYS A 49 -16.90 5.21 23.27
N THR A 50 -16.49 5.81 22.15
CA THR A 50 -17.13 7.00 21.60
C THR A 50 -17.13 6.86 20.08
N LYS A 51 -18.30 6.75 19.49
CA LYS A 51 -18.44 6.56 18.03
C LYS A 51 -17.99 7.76 17.21
N SER A 52 -17.59 8.85 17.84
CA SER A 52 -17.07 10.05 17.19
C SER A 52 -15.54 10.08 17.10
N ALA A 53 -14.83 9.14 17.74
CA ALA A 53 -13.37 9.09 17.71
C ALA A 53 -12.90 7.96 16.80
N PHE A 54 -11.88 8.23 15.99
CA PHE A 54 -11.23 7.25 15.14
C PHE A 54 -9.98 6.70 15.82
N LEU A 55 -9.78 5.39 15.67
CA LEU A 55 -8.51 4.75 15.99
C LEU A 55 -7.59 4.87 14.76
N SER A 56 -6.30 4.87 15.00
CA SER A 56 -5.32 4.91 13.92
C SER A 56 -5.49 3.73 12.96
N PRO A 57 -5.22 3.90 11.67
CA PRO A 57 -5.19 2.78 10.74
C PRO A 57 -4.07 1.81 11.09
N SER A 58 -4.10 0.62 10.49
CA SER A 58 -3.08 -0.39 10.70
C SER A 58 -1.72 0.09 10.21
N GLU A 59 -0.67 -0.31 10.91
CA GLU A 59 0.69 -0.06 10.48
C GLU A 59 1.18 -1.19 9.60
N PHE A 60 2.05 -0.85 8.64
CA PHE A 60 2.64 -1.79 7.72
C PHE A 60 4.15 -1.79 7.88
N GLN A 61 4.74 -2.96 7.82
CA GLN A 61 6.19 -3.12 7.72
C GLN A 61 6.52 -3.66 6.35
N ILE A 62 7.33 -2.93 5.60
CA ILE A 62 7.71 -3.29 4.24
C ILE A 62 9.17 -3.71 4.25
N THR A 63 9.43 -4.89 3.73
CA THR A 63 10.79 -5.45 3.69
C THR A 63 11.08 -5.95 2.29
N TYR A 64 12.25 -5.60 1.76
CA TYR A 64 12.72 -6.13 0.48
C TYR A 64 13.49 -7.41 0.71
N TYR A 65 13.10 -8.46 0.00
CA TYR A 65 13.77 -9.77 0.06
C TYR A 65 14.42 -10.11 -1.26
N TYR A 66 15.52 -10.82 -1.17
CA TYR A 66 16.16 -11.47 -2.31
C TYR A 66 16.53 -12.90 -1.93
N ARG A 67 15.94 -13.85 -2.64
CA ARG A 67 16.16 -15.30 -2.40
C ARG A 67 15.95 -15.69 -0.94
N GLY A 68 14.88 -15.20 -0.34
CA GLY A 68 14.50 -15.54 1.03
C GLY A 68 15.27 -14.80 2.12
N LYS A 69 16.16 -13.90 1.75
CA LYS A 69 16.91 -13.07 2.70
C LYS A 69 16.61 -11.60 2.47
N THR A 70 16.71 -10.81 3.53
CA THR A 70 16.58 -9.36 3.43
C THR A 70 17.64 -8.82 2.47
N ASN A 71 17.22 -7.95 1.54
CA ASN A 71 18.15 -7.31 0.61
C ASN A 71 18.71 -6.03 1.23
N ASP A 72 19.93 -6.13 1.75
CA ASP A 72 20.57 -5.01 2.47
C ASP A 72 21.11 -3.91 1.56
N TYR A 73 21.12 -4.13 0.24
CA TYR A 73 21.50 -3.08 -0.72
C TYR A 73 20.41 -2.04 -0.93
N ILE A 74 19.18 -2.35 -0.53
CA ILE A 74 18.07 -1.43 -0.63
C ILE A 74 17.82 -0.82 0.74
N PRO A 75 17.67 0.52 0.85
CA PRO A 75 17.41 1.16 2.13
C PRO A 75 16.17 0.57 2.81
N GLN A 76 16.25 0.47 4.12
CA GLN A 76 15.12 -0.01 4.92
C GLN A 76 14.00 1.03 4.96
N ILE A 77 12.78 0.55 5.06
CA ILE A 77 11.61 1.39 5.24
C ILE A 77 11.14 1.21 6.68
N SER A 78 10.94 2.31 7.39
CA SER A 78 10.38 2.27 8.75
C SER A 78 8.88 1.95 8.69
N ARG A 79 8.25 1.84 9.84
CA ARG A 79 6.81 1.55 9.88
C ARG A 79 6.00 2.59 9.12
N CYS A 80 5.04 2.13 8.36
CA CYS A 80 4.22 2.96 7.48
C CYS A 80 2.74 2.81 7.78
N VAL A 81 1.98 3.82 7.37
CA VAL A 81 0.54 3.70 7.17
C VAL A 81 0.25 3.83 5.68
N MET A 82 -0.81 3.21 5.21
CA MET A 82 -1.22 3.36 3.81
C MET A 82 -2.06 4.61 3.66
N THR A 83 -1.61 5.53 2.82
CA THR A 83 -2.27 6.82 2.62
C THR A 83 -3.16 6.85 1.40
N GLY A 84 -3.00 5.92 0.49
CA GLY A 84 -3.81 5.85 -0.72
C GLY A 84 -3.76 4.49 -1.39
N MET A 85 -4.80 4.20 -2.14
CA MET A 85 -4.91 3.01 -2.96
C MET A 85 -5.69 3.34 -4.21
N ASP A 86 -5.10 3.03 -5.37
CA ASP A 86 -5.78 3.10 -6.64
C ASP A 86 -5.91 1.70 -7.23
N VAL A 87 -7.09 1.36 -7.72
CA VAL A 87 -7.34 0.08 -8.36
C VAL A 87 -7.79 0.34 -9.79
N ASP A 88 -7.03 -0.17 -10.75
CA ASP A 88 -7.33 -0.05 -12.16
C ASP A 88 -7.72 -1.42 -12.71
N TYR A 89 -8.95 -1.53 -13.18
CA TYR A 89 -9.49 -2.76 -13.76
C TYR A 89 -9.34 -2.81 -15.29
N ALA A 90 -8.85 -1.75 -15.89
CA ALA A 90 -8.66 -1.62 -17.32
C ALA A 90 -7.18 -1.40 -17.64
N THR A 91 -6.33 -2.29 -17.17
CA THR A 91 -4.89 -2.21 -17.39
C THR A 91 -4.60 -2.09 -18.91
N GLU A 92 -3.68 -1.23 -19.26
CA GLU A 92 -3.33 -0.91 -20.65
C GLU A 92 -4.46 -0.21 -21.43
N GLY A 93 -5.40 0.41 -20.72
CA GLY A 93 -6.51 1.15 -21.34
C GLY A 93 -7.61 0.28 -21.91
N THR A 94 -7.55 -1.03 -21.74
CA THR A 94 -8.55 -1.97 -22.28
C THR A 94 -9.15 -2.80 -21.15
N PHE A 95 -10.47 -2.80 -21.04
CA PHE A 95 -11.21 -3.56 -20.03
C PHE A 95 -11.62 -4.90 -20.62
N HIS A 96 -11.04 -5.98 -20.11
CA HIS A 96 -11.39 -7.35 -20.45
C HIS A 96 -11.92 -8.08 -19.22
N THR A 97 -12.88 -8.96 -19.41
CA THR A 97 -13.52 -9.68 -18.31
C THR A 97 -13.56 -11.18 -18.55
N PHE A 98 -13.69 -11.93 -17.47
CA PHE A 98 -14.14 -13.30 -17.51
C PHE A 98 -15.63 -13.34 -17.86
N ARG A 99 -16.12 -14.54 -18.18
CA ARG A 99 -17.55 -14.73 -18.44
C ARG A 99 -18.39 -14.20 -17.28
N GLU A 100 -19.44 -13.48 -17.58
CA GLU A 100 -20.33 -12.91 -16.57
C GLU A 100 -21.03 -13.97 -15.72
N ASP A 101 -21.33 -13.59 -14.49
CA ASP A 101 -22.12 -14.39 -13.55
C ASP A 101 -23.13 -13.50 -12.81
N ASP A 102 -23.72 -14.01 -11.73
CA ASP A 102 -24.75 -13.26 -10.95
C ASP A 102 -24.21 -11.97 -10.35
N ARG A 103 -22.90 -11.87 -10.13
CA ARG A 103 -22.26 -10.66 -9.58
C ARG A 103 -21.81 -9.67 -10.65
N GLY A 104 -21.87 -10.08 -11.91
CA GLY A 104 -21.39 -9.29 -13.03
C GLY A 104 -20.25 -9.97 -13.75
N ALA A 105 -19.35 -9.18 -14.31
CA ALA A 105 -18.21 -9.69 -15.09
C ALA A 105 -16.89 -9.35 -14.38
N ALA A 106 -16.17 -10.36 -13.92
CA ALA A 106 -14.91 -10.18 -13.22
C ALA A 106 -13.79 -9.73 -14.15
N PRO A 107 -13.00 -8.70 -13.82
CA PRO A 107 -11.90 -8.26 -14.67
C PRO A 107 -10.80 -9.31 -14.77
N ILE A 108 -10.19 -9.43 -15.96
CA ILE A 108 -9.10 -10.37 -16.21
C ILE A 108 -7.79 -9.87 -15.62
N THR A 109 -7.55 -8.57 -15.71
CA THR A 109 -6.32 -7.95 -15.23
C THR A 109 -6.67 -6.76 -14.34
N THR A 110 -6.00 -6.67 -13.21
CA THR A 110 -6.22 -5.59 -12.24
C THR A 110 -4.88 -5.09 -11.75
N THR A 111 -4.69 -3.77 -11.72
CA THR A 111 -3.51 -3.16 -11.12
C THR A 111 -3.93 -2.42 -9.85
N MET A 112 -3.28 -2.76 -8.75
CA MET A 112 -3.47 -2.12 -7.46
C MET A 112 -2.21 -1.33 -7.13
N THR A 113 -2.33 -0.02 -6.96
CA THR A 113 -1.21 0.81 -6.53
C THR A 113 -1.46 1.25 -5.11
N CYS A 114 -0.54 0.89 -4.21
CA CYS A 114 -0.63 1.25 -2.80
C CYS A 114 0.42 2.30 -2.49
N THR A 115 0.02 3.38 -1.83
CA THR A 115 0.91 4.43 -1.38
C THR A 115 1.03 4.37 0.13
N PHE A 116 2.29 4.35 0.60
CA PHE A 116 2.61 4.25 2.02
C PHE A 116 3.41 5.47 2.45
N ALA A 117 3.13 5.96 3.64
CA ALA A 117 3.92 7.02 4.27
C ALA A 117 4.52 6.51 5.56
N GLU A 118 5.81 6.75 5.75
CA GLU A 118 6.46 6.42 7.03
C GLU A 118 5.89 7.29 8.14
N THR A 119 5.87 6.74 9.35
CA THR A 119 5.37 7.43 10.54
C THR A 119 6.48 8.09 11.34
N GLU A 120 7.72 7.92 10.92
CA GLU A 120 8.90 8.50 11.55
C GLU A 120 9.66 9.36 10.55
N ILE A 121 10.22 10.46 11.01
CA ILE A 121 11.06 11.30 10.15
C ILE A 121 12.45 10.69 10.02
N MET A 122 13.12 10.97 8.91
CA MET A 122 14.49 10.55 8.70
C MET A 122 15.47 11.56 9.30
N THR A 123 16.48 11.03 9.96
CA THR A 123 17.56 11.81 10.54
C THR A 123 18.90 11.20 10.07
N LYS A 124 19.99 11.90 10.36
CA LYS A 124 21.32 11.36 10.05
C LYS A 124 21.54 10.01 10.73
N GLU A 125 21.04 9.85 11.94
CA GLU A 125 21.17 8.62 12.72
C GLU A 125 20.43 7.47 12.04
N THR A 126 19.20 7.71 11.56
CA THR A 126 18.43 6.66 10.87
C THR A 126 19.06 6.29 9.55
N ILE A 127 19.55 7.26 8.78
CA ILE A 127 20.25 6.97 7.53
C ILE A 127 21.51 6.14 7.78
N ALA A 128 22.26 6.42 8.85
CA ALA A 128 23.43 5.64 9.22
C ALA A 128 23.09 4.20 9.58
N LYS A 129 21.85 3.91 10.00
CA LYS A 129 21.36 2.57 10.30
C LYS A 129 20.85 1.81 9.08
N GLY A 130 20.82 2.43 7.90
CA GLY A 130 20.42 1.78 6.66
C GLY A 130 19.00 2.10 6.18
N TYR A 131 18.37 3.08 6.76
CA TYR A 131 17.02 3.53 6.33
C TYR A 131 17.06 4.45 5.14
#